data_ca1636c464bd830f674f1b8d066363fb
#
_entry.id   ca1636c464bd830f674f1b8d066363fb
#
_cell.length_a   1.000
_cell.length_b   1.000
_cell.length_c   1.000
_cell.angle_alpha   90.00
_cell.angle_beta   90.00
_cell.angle_gamma   90.00
#
_symmetry.space_group_name_H-M   'P 1'
#
loop_
_entity.id
_entity.type
_entity.pdbx_description
1 polymer ?
#
loop_
_entity_poly.entity_id
_entity_poly.type
_entity_poly.pdbx_seq_one_letter_code
_entity_poly.pdbx_strand_id
1 'polypeptide(L)'
;MADRLRYSFGTVNTETAVRWMHLAPEEDREVWMVNLMKYKPVADYGDGTDSAISGKEADDIYAPTAVLADLGATVPLFGDVIDQVTGDVAWERIGIVRYPSRASFFAMQNRDDFQRQYVHKEAGMETTIVMGCTPLATADPESAGSGPVVMRVRRFETGATPAADPEGVVPVARFAVDGVILGDDRVWDDVSFDRVDEGTLTALAATEGVAEQMVVVVNPLLEDLIGSVLTAGV
;
A
#
# COMPACT_ATOMS: atom_id res chain seq x y z
N MET A 1 -20.93 -20.88 5.76
CA MET A 1 -20.31 -19.64 5.27
C MET A 1 -19.60 -19.03 6.45
N ALA A 2 -18.25 -19.03 6.45
CA ALA A 2 -17.51 -18.32 7.49
C ALA A 2 -17.88 -16.84 7.41
N ASP A 3 -18.28 -16.28 8.54
CA ASP A 3 -18.57 -14.84 8.64
C ASP A 3 -17.26 -14.11 8.30
N ARG A 4 -17.18 -13.45 7.15
CA ARG A 4 -15.98 -12.70 6.76
C ARG A 4 -15.84 -11.57 7.75
N LEU A 5 -14.69 -11.48 8.44
CA LEU A 5 -14.34 -10.34 9.26
C LEU A 5 -14.35 -9.10 8.35
N ARG A 6 -15.32 -8.21 8.58
CA ARG A 6 -15.47 -6.96 7.81
C ARG A 6 -15.15 -5.79 8.71
N TYR A 7 -14.25 -4.96 8.26
CA TYR A 7 -14.14 -3.57 8.74
C TYR A 7 -15.12 -2.70 7.95
N SER A 8 -15.49 -1.55 8.49
CA SER A 8 -16.37 -0.59 7.77
C SER A 8 -15.76 -0.11 6.44
N PHE A 9 -14.43 -0.24 6.29
CA PHE A 9 -13.63 0.27 5.17
C PHE A 9 -12.95 -0.83 4.35
N GLY A 10 -13.30 -2.10 4.53
CA GLY A 10 -12.76 -3.20 3.71
C GLY A 10 -13.08 -4.57 4.28
N THR A 11 -12.87 -5.59 3.46
CA THR A 11 -13.06 -7.00 3.82
C THR A 11 -11.71 -7.66 4.05
N VAL A 12 -11.56 -8.37 5.17
CA VAL A 12 -10.36 -9.18 5.42
C VAL A 12 -10.36 -10.40 4.50
N ASN A 13 -9.28 -10.59 3.77
CA ASN A 13 -9.05 -11.80 3.02
C ASN A 13 -8.58 -12.91 3.98
N THR A 14 -9.53 -13.74 4.40
CA THR A 14 -9.28 -14.80 5.38
C THR A 14 -8.34 -15.87 4.85
N GLU A 15 -8.31 -16.14 3.55
CA GLU A 15 -7.39 -17.10 2.94
C GLU A 15 -5.95 -16.60 3.04
N THR A 16 -5.68 -15.36 2.66
CA THR A 16 -4.38 -14.72 2.82
C THR A 16 -3.97 -14.66 4.30
N ALA A 17 -4.88 -14.27 5.21
CA ALA A 17 -4.60 -14.19 6.63
C ALA A 17 -4.21 -15.55 7.22
N VAL A 18 -4.97 -16.61 6.91
CA VAL A 18 -4.70 -17.97 7.37
C VAL A 18 -3.37 -18.47 6.81
N ARG A 19 -3.11 -18.27 5.51
CA ARG A 19 -1.85 -18.66 4.89
C ARG A 19 -0.66 -18.00 5.59
N TRP A 20 -0.72 -16.70 5.86
CA TRP A 20 0.35 -15.96 6.51
C TRP A 20 0.56 -16.36 7.98
N MET A 21 -0.51 -16.63 8.74
CA MET A 21 -0.41 -17.08 10.12
C MET A 21 0.18 -18.49 10.29
N HIS A 22 0.18 -19.30 9.21
CA HIS A 22 0.70 -20.66 9.23
C HIS A 22 2.06 -20.81 8.55
N LEU A 23 2.70 -19.69 8.15
CA LEU A 23 4.08 -19.75 7.65
C LEU A 23 5.01 -20.30 8.72
N ALA A 24 5.93 -21.17 8.31
CA ALA A 24 7.02 -21.59 9.19
C ALA A 24 7.94 -20.38 9.49
N PRO A 25 8.55 -20.29 10.68
CA PRO A 25 9.39 -19.14 11.04
C PRO A 25 10.51 -18.84 10.04
N GLU A 26 11.06 -19.86 9.39
CA GLU A 26 12.08 -19.74 8.36
C GLU A 26 11.56 -19.23 7.01
N GLU A 27 10.26 -19.30 6.79
CA GLU A 27 9.55 -18.81 5.60
C GLU A 27 8.96 -17.41 5.82
N ASP A 28 8.70 -17.04 7.09
CA ASP A 28 8.14 -15.75 7.46
C ASP A 28 9.22 -14.66 7.46
N ARG A 29 9.50 -14.18 6.26
CA ARG A 29 10.46 -13.12 6.01
C ARG A 29 9.79 -11.76 6.05
N GLU A 30 10.55 -10.71 5.83
CA GLU A 30 10.02 -9.36 5.76
C GLU A 30 8.87 -9.24 4.75
N VAL A 31 7.94 -8.35 5.06
CA VAL A 31 6.79 -8.05 4.21
C VAL A 31 6.60 -6.54 4.13
N TRP A 32 6.31 -6.07 2.93
CA TRP A 32 6.07 -4.68 2.63
C TRP A 32 4.57 -4.47 2.43
N MET A 33 3.93 -3.83 3.40
CA MET A 33 2.49 -3.59 3.38
C MET A 33 2.22 -2.31 2.62
N VAL A 34 1.79 -2.45 1.36
CA VAL A 34 1.40 -1.33 0.48
C VAL A 34 -0.07 -1.03 0.73
N ASN A 35 -0.35 0.20 1.16
CA ASN A 35 -1.68 0.68 1.53
C ASN A 35 -2.14 1.75 0.54
N LEU A 36 -3.32 1.56 -0.05
CA LEU A 36 -4.07 2.61 -0.75
C LEU A 36 -5.21 3.03 0.17
N MET A 37 -5.38 4.33 0.36
CA MET A 37 -6.31 4.89 1.32
C MET A 37 -7.19 5.95 0.69
N LYS A 38 -8.50 5.85 0.97
CA LYS A 38 -9.51 6.87 0.71
C LYS A 38 -10.24 7.19 2.00
N TYR A 39 -10.49 8.44 2.24
CA TYR A 39 -11.02 8.93 3.51
C TYR A 39 -12.48 9.37 3.42
N LYS A 40 -13.18 9.28 4.54
CA LYS A 40 -14.49 9.92 4.71
C LYS A 40 -14.32 11.44 4.69
N PRO A 41 -15.25 12.20 4.11
CA PRO A 41 -15.22 13.68 4.18
C PRO A 41 -15.17 14.21 5.61
N VAL A 42 -15.86 13.53 6.55
CA VAL A 42 -15.88 13.81 7.99
C VAL A 42 -15.65 12.50 8.73
N ALA A 43 -14.76 12.51 9.72
CA ALA A 43 -14.48 11.33 10.54
C ALA A 43 -15.71 10.94 11.36
N ASP A 44 -16.06 9.65 11.38
CA ASP A 44 -17.20 9.10 12.11
C ASP A 44 -16.72 8.17 13.21
N TYR A 45 -16.75 8.64 14.45
CA TYR A 45 -16.35 7.86 15.62
C TYR A 45 -17.46 6.95 16.18
N GLY A 46 -18.65 6.95 15.56
CA GLY A 46 -19.73 6.04 15.92
C GLY A 46 -20.40 6.34 17.28
N ASP A 47 -20.04 7.42 17.94
CA ASP A 47 -20.56 7.82 19.25
C ASP A 47 -21.78 8.78 19.15
N GLY A 48 -22.19 9.10 17.93
CA GLY A 48 -23.32 10.00 17.65
C GLY A 48 -22.99 11.49 17.83
N THR A 49 -21.73 11.84 18.05
CA THR A 49 -21.28 13.24 18.05
C THR A 49 -20.77 13.64 16.66
N ASP A 50 -21.04 14.90 16.27
CA ASP A 50 -20.49 15.45 15.04
C ASP A 50 -18.99 15.64 15.19
N SER A 51 -18.20 14.98 14.37
CA SER A 51 -16.77 15.21 14.29
C SER A 51 -16.48 16.54 13.60
N ALA A 52 -15.50 17.28 14.10
CA ALA A 52 -15.05 18.54 13.52
C ALA A 52 -13.87 18.35 12.52
N ILE A 53 -13.35 17.12 12.37
CA ILE A 53 -12.19 16.82 11.53
C ILE A 53 -12.57 15.91 10.37
N SER A 54 -11.81 16.01 9.28
CA SER A 54 -11.92 15.11 8.14
C SER A 54 -11.38 13.72 8.46
N GLY A 55 -11.72 12.73 7.62
CA GLY A 55 -11.17 11.39 7.76
C GLY A 55 -9.65 11.36 7.57
N LYS A 56 -9.10 12.24 6.71
CA LYS A 56 -7.66 12.36 6.51
C LYS A 56 -6.94 12.92 7.75
N GLU A 57 -7.52 13.92 8.41
CA GLU A 57 -7.00 14.43 9.68
C GLU A 57 -7.07 13.38 10.80
N ALA A 58 -8.11 12.54 10.81
CA ALA A 58 -8.19 11.43 11.75
C ALA A 58 -7.07 10.40 11.50
N ASP A 59 -6.74 10.09 10.23
CA ASP A 59 -5.60 9.22 9.89
C ASP A 59 -4.25 9.85 10.28
N ASP A 60 -4.11 11.18 10.19
CA ASP A 60 -2.92 11.88 10.70
C ASP A 60 -2.76 11.74 12.23
N ILE A 61 -3.85 11.67 12.98
CA ILE A 61 -3.84 11.38 14.42
C ILE A 61 -3.50 9.90 14.69
N TYR A 62 -3.96 8.98 13.85
CA TYR A 62 -3.70 7.55 13.97
C TYR A 62 -2.20 7.21 13.97
N ALA A 63 -1.33 7.93 13.29
CA ALA A 63 0.11 7.71 13.09
C ALA A 63 0.82 6.82 14.16
N PRO A 64 0.85 5.47 14.03
CA PRO A 64 1.33 4.54 15.08
C PRO A 64 2.86 4.39 15.08
N THR A 65 3.60 5.49 14.93
CA THR A 65 5.05 5.49 14.69
C THR A 65 5.86 4.83 15.80
N ALA A 66 5.47 5.03 17.07
CA ALA A 66 6.14 4.40 18.21
C ALA A 66 5.93 2.87 18.21
N VAL A 67 4.71 2.42 17.91
CA VAL A 67 4.38 0.98 17.84
C VAL A 67 5.15 0.32 16.69
N LEU A 68 5.24 0.97 15.54
CA LEU A 68 6.00 0.48 14.38
C LEU A 68 7.49 0.36 14.73
N ALA A 69 8.07 1.38 15.36
CA ALA A 69 9.47 1.36 15.77
C ALA A 69 9.78 0.22 16.76
N ASP A 70 8.91 0.00 17.74
CA ASP A 70 9.05 -1.10 18.71
C ASP A 70 9.05 -2.49 18.06
N LEU A 71 8.33 -2.64 16.94
CA LEU A 71 8.26 -3.87 16.16
C LEU A 71 9.40 -4.01 15.13
N GLY A 72 10.29 -3.04 15.05
CA GLY A 72 11.33 -2.97 14.02
C GLY A 72 10.78 -2.69 12.61
N ALA A 73 9.56 -2.18 12.52
CA ALA A 73 8.97 -1.78 11.26
C ALA A 73 9.39 -0.36 10.87
N THR A 74 9.47 -0.09 9.57
CA THR A 74 9.82 1.22 9.01
C THR A 74 8.75 1.65 8.00
N VAL A 75 8.75 2.95 7.65
CA VAL A 75 7.84 3.53 6.66
C VAL A 75 8.67 4.07 5.49
N PRO A 76 8.95 3.23 4.46
CA PRO A 76 9.76 3.63 3.30
C PRO A 76 9.12 4.69 2.41
N LEU A 77 7.79 4.73 2.36
CA LEU A 77 7.03 5.70 1.57
C LEU A 77 5.74 6.09 2.30
N PHE A 78 5.45 7.37 2.30
CA PHE A 78 4.16 7.93 2.68
C PHE A 78 3.91 9.18 1.86
N GLY A 79 2.76 9.31 1.19
CA GLY A 79 2.51 10.44 0.32
C GLY A 79 1.06 10.59 -0.08
N ASP A 80 0.71 11.80 -0.50
CA ASP A 80 -0.62 12.14 -0.97
C ASP A 80 -0.74 11.88 -2.48
N VAL A 81 -1.86 11.33 -2.91
CA VAL A 81 -2.21 11.21 -4.33
C VAL A 81 -2.59 12.59 -4.83
N ILE A 82 -1.92 13.03 -5.89
CA ILE A 82 -2.14 14.35 -6.51
C ILE A 82 -2.80 14.24 -7.89
N ASP A 83 -2.76 13.06 -8.51
CA ASP A 83 -3.44 12.77 -9.77
C ASP A 83 -3.68 11.25 -9.89
N GLN A 84 -4.68 10.87 -10.68
CA GLN A 84 -5.01 9.47 -10.95
C GLN A 84 -5.34 9.28 -12.41
N VAL A 85 -4.54 8.44 -13.09
CA VAL A 85 -4.69 8.17 -14.53
C VAL A 85 -5.73 7.10 -14.80
N THR A 86 -5.71 6.01 -13.99
CA THR A 86 -6.67 4.89 -14.06
C THR A 86 -7.04 4.39 -12.68
N GLY A 87 -8.17 3.68 -12.60
CA GLY A 87 -8.73 3.11 -11.39
C GLY A 87 -10.14 3.63 -11.13
N ASP A 88 -10.92 2.85 -10.41
CA ASP A 88 -12.35 3.10 -10.13
C ASP A 88 -12.60 3.81 -8.79
N VAL A 89 -11.62 3.80 -7.91
CA VAL A 89 -11.63 4.48 -6.61
C VAL A 89 -10.69 5.67 -6.67
N ALA A 90 -11.16 6.86 -6.32
CA ALA A 90 -10.33 8.05 -6.18
C ALA A 90 -9.51 7.95 -4.88
N TRP A 91 -8.30 7.40 -4.98
CA TRP A 91 -7.38 7.27 -3.87
C TRP A 91 -6.81 8.63 -3.45
N GLU A 92 -6.56 8.81 -2.16
CA GLU A 92 -6.11 10.09 -1.61
C GLU A 92 -4.73 10.01 -0.98
N ARG A 93 -4.31 8.81 -0.53
CA ARG A 93 -3.00 8.62 0.11
C ARG A 93 -2.46 7.21 -0.12
N ILE A 94 -1.14 7.10 -0.22
CA ILE A 94 -0.41 5.85 -0.31
C ILE A 94 0.58 5.77 0.84
N GLY A 95 0.67 4.59 1.46
CA GLY A 95 1.67 4.31 2.49
C GLY A 95 2.28 2.94 2.31
N ILE A 96 3.59 2.81 2.56
CA ILE A 96 4.27 1.54 2.65
C ILE A 96 4.83 1.38 4.05
N VAL A 97 4.54 0.25 4.69
CA VAL A 97 5.15 -0.13 5.95
C VAL A 97 5.90 -1.45 5.74
N ARG A 98 7.22 -1.44 5.96
CA ARG A 98 8.07 -2.63 5.93
C ARG A 98 8.11 -3.24 7.33
N TYR A 99 7.64 -4.46 7.45
CA TYR A 99 7.71 -5.26 8.69
C TYR A 99 8.79 -6.32 8.57
N PRO A 100 9.50 -6.68 9.68
CA PRO A 100 10.47 -7.77 9.69
C PRO A 100 9.86 -9.14 9.32
N SER A 101 8.56 -9.32 9.58
CA SER A 101 7.82 -10.54 9.29
C SER A 101 6.30 -10.28 9.27
N ARG A 102 5.53 -11.20 8.73
CA ARG A 102 4.07 -11.17 8.82
C ARG A 102 3.59 -11.39 10.27
N ALA A 103 4.35 -12.17 11.04
CA ALA A 103 4.09 -12.31 12.47
C ALA A 103 4.17 -10.98 13.21
N SER A 104 5.13 -10.10 12.87
CA SER A 104 5.23 -8.75 13.44
C SER A 104 4.02 -7.88 13.09
N PHE A 105 3.52 -7.99 11.85
CA PHE A 105 2.29 -7.31 11.43
C PHE A 105 1.09 -7.77 12.24
N PHE A 106 0.91 -9.09 12.45
CA PHE A 106 -0.18 -9.60 13.28
C PHE A 106 -0.01 -9.26 14.76
N ALA A 107 1.23 -9.29 15.28
CA ALA A 107 1.52 -8.90 16.66
C ALA A 107 1.10 -7.45 16.96
N MET A 108 1.29 -6.54 16.00
CA MET A 108 0.82 -5.15 16.10
C MET A 108 -0.68 -5.07 16.38
N GLN A 109 -1.49 -5.88 15.68
CA GLN A 109 -2.94 -5.85 15.81
C GLN A 109 -3.44 -6.19 17.21
N ASN A 110 -2.65 -6.93 18.00
CA ASN A 110 -3.00 -7.38 19.35
C ASN A 110 -2.48 -6.44 20.45
N ARG A 111 -1.82 -5.34 20.11
CA ARG A 111 -1.28 -4.39 21.10
C ARG A 111 -2.36 -3.40 21.55
N ASP A 112 -2.46 -3.19 22.87
CA ASP A 112 -3.41 -2.22 23.44
C ASP A 112 -3.12 -0.77 23.01
N ASP A 113 -1.84 -0.41 22.87
CA ASP A 113 -1.43 0.93 22.45
C ASP A 113 -1.76 1.19 20.97
N PHE A 114 -1.66 0.18 20.12
CA PHE A 114 -2.13 0.22 18.75
C PHE A 114 -3.64 0.36 18.69
N GLN A 115 -4.37 -0.47 19.42
CA GLN A 115 -5.85 -0.46 19.39
C GLN A 115 -6.44 0.87 19.86
N ARG A 116 -5.79 1.55 20.82
CA ARG A 116 -6.20 2.90 21.26
C ARG A 116 -6.09 3.95 20.17
N GLN A 117 -5.14 3.80 19.24
CA GLN A 117 -4.98 4.72 18.10
C GLN A 117 -5.84 4.31 16.92
N TYR A 118 -6.09 3.02 16.76
CA TYR A 118 -6.79 2.44 15.62
C TYR A 118 -8.21 2.98 15.44
N VAL A 119 -8.85 3.45 16.52
CA VAL A 119 -10.16 4.10 16.47
C VAL A 119 -10.20 5.31 15.53
N HIS A 120 -9.08 6.03 15.41
CA HIS A 120 -8.97 7.16 14.49
C HIS A 120 -8.94 6.69 13.01
N LYS A 121 -8.25 5.58 12.74
CA LYS A 121 -8.26 4.97 11.41
C LYS A 121 -9.67 4.51 11.02
N GLU A 122 -10.37 3.82 11.92
CA GLU A 122 -11.75 3.39 11.68
C GLU A 122 -12.70 4.57 11.46
N ALA A 123 -12.54 5.63 12.26
CA ALA A 123 -13.35 6.83 12.11
C ALA A 123 -13.12 7.52 10.76
N GLY A 124 -11.86 7.59 10.30
CA GLY A 124 -11.46 8.36 9.13
C GLY A 124 -11.56 7.62 7.81
N MET A 125 -11.37 6.29 7.79
CA MET A 125 -11.24 5.52 6.55
C MET A 125 -12.59 5.25 5.88
N GLU A 126 -12.73 5.62 4.59
CA GLU A 126 -13.86 5.22 3.75
C GLU A 126 -13.62 3.86 3.12
N THR A 127 -12.45 3.68 2.50
CA THR A 127 -12.02 2.39 1.95
C THR A 127 -10.49 2.30 1.88
N THR A 128 -9.96 1.07 1.95
CA THR A 128 -8.53 0.81 1.81
C THR A 128 -8.26 -0.52 1.12
N ILE A 129 -7.12 -0.59 0.43
CA ILE A 129 -6.51 -1.85 0.01
C ILE A 129 -5.17 -1.97 0.71
N VAL A 130 -4.91 -3.10 1.34
CA VAL A 130 -3.63 -3.43 1.98
C VAL A 130 -3.08 -4.70 1.36
N MET A 131 -1.97 -4.56 0.65
CA MET A 131 -1.29 -5.65 -0.03
C MET A 131 0.03 -5.97 0.67
N GLY A 132 0.28 -7.24 0.95
CA GLY A 132 1.59 -7.71 1.33
C GLY A 132 2.43 -7.98 0.09
N CYS A 133 3.60 -7.38 0.07
CA CYS A 133 4.47 -7.39 -1.09
C CYS A 133 5.90 -7.82 -0.73
N THR A 134 6.61 -8.33 -1.73
CA THR A 134 8.04 -8.67 -1.64
C THR A 134 8.79 -7.88 -2.71
N PRO A 135 9.91 -7.20 -2.38
CA PRO A 135 10.66 -6.45 -3.37
C PRO A 135 11.28 -7.37 -4.42
N LEU A 136 11.22 -6.94 -5.69
CA LEU A 136 11.79 -7.64 -6.85
C LEU A 136 13.00 -6.91 -7.40
N ALA A 137 12.96 -5.59 -7.42
CA ALA A 137 13.99 -4.74 -7.99
C ALA A 137 13.92 -3.34 -7.41
N THR A 138 15.06 -2.65 -7.42
CA THR A 138 15.17 -1.21 -7.14
C THR A 138 16.09 -0.54 -8.14
N ALA A 139 15.94 0.76 -8.31
CA ALA A 139 16.84 1.57 -9.11
C ALA A 139 18.17 1.79 -8.41
N ASP A 140 19.17 2.19 -9.21
CA ASP A 140 20.36 2.86 -8.68
C ASP A 140 19.93 4.20 -8.05
N PRO A 141 20.31 4.48 -6.79
CA PRO A 141 19.96 5.74 -6.11
C PRO A 141 20.32 7.00 -6.90
N GLU A 142 21.42 6.96 -7.68
CA GLU A 142 21.86 8.10 -8.50
C GLU A 142 20.94 8.36 -9.71
N SER A 143 20.24 7.33 -10.18
CA SER A 143 19.36 7.41 -11.36
C SER A 143 17.89 7.71 -11.04
N ALA A 144 17.47 7.55 -9.80
CA ALA A 144 16.06 7.57 -9.43
C ALA A 144 15.40 8.96 -9.43
N GLY A 145 16.19 10.04 -9.51
CA GLY A 145 15.66 11.40 -9.51
C GLY A 145 14.92 11.78 -8.22
N SER A 146 14.12 12.84 -8.28
CA SER A 146 13.32 13.34 -7.15
C SER A 146 11.97 13.85 -7.65
N GLY A 147 11.03 14.15 -6.72
CA GLY A 147 9.70 14.67 -7.04
C GLY A 147 8.61 13.59 -6.99
N PRO A 148 7.44 13.81 -7.60
CA PRO A 148 6.35 12.85 -7.57
C PRO A 148 6.74 11.49 -8.15
N VAL A 149 6.18 10.43 -7.57
CA VAL A 149 6.29 9.05 -8.08
C VAL A 149 4.97 8.59 -8.66
N VAL A 150 5.03 7.82 -9.72
CA VAL A 150 3.86 7.12 -10.27
C VAL A 150 3.84 5.71 -9.67
N MET A 151 2.78 5.39 -8.94
CA MET A 151 2.51 4.04 -8.46
C MET A 151 1.59 3.35 -9.45
N ARG A 152 1.96 2.15 -9.88
CA ARG A 152 1.12 1.26 -10.69
C ARG A 152 0.87 -0.02 -9.92
N VAL A 153 -0.39 -0.41 -9.79
CA VAL A 153 -0.82 -1.71 -9.26
C VAL A 153 -1.45 -2.47 -10.40
N ARG A 154 -0.94 -3.68 -10.72
CA ARG A 154 -1.32 -4.40 -11.94
C ARG A 154 -1.70 -5.85 -11.67
N ARG A 155 -2.70 -6.30 -12.40
CA ARG A 155 -3.05 -7.71 -12.58
C ARG A 155 -2.82 -8.07 -14.05
N PHE A 156 -2.04 -9.13 -14.30
CA PHE A 156 -1.67 -9.54 -15.64
C PHE A 156 -2.75 -10.43 -16.27
N GLU A 157 -2.80 -10.45 -17.59
CA GLU A 157 -3.57 -11.45 -18.32
C GLU A 157 -2.94 -12.83 -18.12
N THR A 158 -3.78 -13.86 -18.02
CA THR A 158 -3.30 -15.23 -17.80
C THR A 158 -2.33 -15.68 -18.88
N GLY A 159 -1.10 -15.98 -18.48
CA GLY A 159 -0.03 -16.44 -19.38
C GLY A 159 0.63 -15.33 -20.20
N ALA A 160 0.23 -14.07 -20.02
CA ALA A 160 0.89 -12.96 -20.69
C ALA A 160 2.15 -12.51 -19.94
N THR A 161 3.10 -11.98 -20.68
CA THR A 161 4.18 -11.15 -20.17
C THR A 161 3.82 -9.70 -20.50
N PRO A 162 3.74 -8.81 -19.52
CA PRO A 162 3.43 -7.41 -19.80
C PRO A 162 4.44 -6.81 -20.78
N ALA A 163 3.97 -5.92 -21.64
CA ALA A 163 4.85 -5.16 -22.51
C ALA A 163 5.89 -4.36 -21.68
N ALA A 164 7.03 -4.10 -22.29
CA ALA A 164 8.04 -3.23 -21.71
C ALA A 164 7.46 -1.83 -21.45
N ASP A 165 7.95 -1.20 -20.41
CA ASP A 165 7.55 0.18 -20.10
C ASP A 165 7.91 1.12 -21.26
N PRO A 166 7.09 2.15 -21.53
CA PRO A 166 7.39 3.14 -22.55
C PRO A 166 8.64 3.95 -22.20
N GLU A 167 9.25 4.55 -23.23
CA GLU A 167 10.35 5.51 -23.04
C GLU A 167 9.90 6.66 -22.11
N GLY A 168 10.78 7.11 -21.21
CA GLY A 168 10.48 8.15 -20.22
C GLY A 168 9.98 7.60 -18.87
N VAL A 169 9.87 6.28 -18.70
CA VAL A 169 9.64 5.64 -17.41
C VAL A 169 10.97 5.26 -16.78
N VAL A 170 11.27 5.84 -15.63
CA VAL A 170 12.46 5.53 -14.82
C VAL A 170 12.03 4.74 -13.58
N PRO A 171 12.32 3.44 -13.50
CA PRO A 171 11.94 2.63 -12.36
C PRO A 171 12.56 3.15 -11.07
N VAL A 172 11.79 3.15 -9.97
CA VAL A 172 12.26 3.43 -8.60
C VAL A 172 12.32 2.14 -7.81
N ALA A 173 11.21 1.41 -7.74
CA ALA A 173 11.14 0.10 -7.10
C ALA A 173 9.98 -0.72 -7.66
N ARG A 174 10.11 -2.06 -7.61
CA ARG A 174 9.08 -3.00 -8.03
C ARG A 174 8.92 -4.12 -7.03
N PHE A 175 7.69 -4.52 -6.79
CA PHE A 175 7.30 -5.53 -5.82
C PHE A 175 6.37 -6.57 -6.45
N ALA A 176 6.56 -7.85 -6.08
CA ALA A 176 5.54 -8.86 -6.29
C ALA A 176 4.49 -8.77 -5.18
N VAL A 177 3.22 -8.91 -5.53
CA VAL A 177 2.14 -8.99 -4.54
C VAL A 177 2.01 -10.44 -4.08
N ASP A 178 2.26 -10.69 -2.79
CA ASP A 178 2.04 -11.99 -2.15
C ASP A 178 0.55 -12.21 -1.83
N GLY A 179 -0.19 -11.16 -1.57
CA GLY A 179 -1.63 -11.20 -1.38
C GLY A 179 -2.22 -9.92 -0.83
N VAL A 180 -3.51 -9.73 -1.05
CA VAL A 180 -4.30 -8.68 -0.42
C VAL A 180 -4.78 -9.21 0.92
N ILE A 181 -4.48 -8.51 2.03
CA ILE A 181 -4.94 -8.90 3.38
C ILE A 181 -6.24 -8.20 3.76
N LEU A 182 -6.44 -6.98 3.27
CA LEU A 182 -7.64 -6.17 3.48
C LEU A 182 -7.97 -5.42 2.20
N GLY A 183 -9.22 -5.43 1.76
CA GLY A 183 -9.59 -4.73 0.53
C GLY A 183 -10.97 -5.09 0.01
N ASP A 184 -11.09 -5.18 -1.31
CA ASP A 184 -12.32 -5.34 -2.08
C ASP A 184 -12.39 -6.67 -2.87
N ASP A 185 -11.68 -7.69 -2.43
CA ASP A 185 -11.58 -9.03 -3.05
C ASP A 185 -10.80 -9.06 -4.39
N ARG A 186 -10.26 -7.95 -4.90
CA ARG A 186 -9.39 -7.94 -6.07
C ARG A 186 -8.05 -8.64 -5.77
N VAL A 187 -7.46 -9.22 -6.80
CA VAL A 187 -6.12 -9.81 -6.76
C VAL A 187 -5.20 -9.03 -7.67
N TRP A 188 -3.95 -8.88 -7.26
CA TRP A 188 -2.93 -8.12 -7.96
C TRP A 188 -1.65 -8.93 -8.06
N ASP A 189 -0.86 -8.72 -9.11
CA ASP A 189 0.39 -9.44 -9.35
C ASP A 189 1.60 -8.61 -8.96
N ASP A 190 1.60 -7.31 -9.28
CA ASP A 190 2.71 -6.44 -8.92
C ASP A 190 2.31 -5.01 -8.55
N VAL A 191 3.24 -4.35 -7.87
CA VAL A 191 3.23 -2.91 -7.61
C VAL A 191 4.57 -2.34 -8.07
N SER A 192 4.55 -1.30 -8.90
CA SER A 192 5.75 -0.53 -9.24
C SER A 192 5.62 0.92 -8.84
N PHE A 193 6.76 1.52 -8.54
CA PHE A 193 6.94 2.95 -8.31
C PHE A 193 7.97 3.44 -9.32
N ASP A 194 7.59 4.48 -10.08
CA ASP A 194 8.37 4.97 -11.19
C ASP A 194 8.40 6.49 -11.18
N ARG A 195 9.46 7.10 -11.74
CA ARG A 195 9.44 8.49 -12.19
C ARG A 195 9.03 8.50 -13.65
N VAL A 196 8.13 9.39 -13.99
CA VAL A 196 7.54 9.43 -15.33
C VAL A 196 7.45 10.88 -15.79
N ASP A 197 7.90 11.13 -17.01
CA ASP A 197 7.70 12.44 -17.63
C ASP A 197 6.20 12.70 -17.88
N GLU A 198 5.76 13.94 -17.75
CA GLU A 198 4.35 14.33 -17.89
C GLU A 198 3.75 13.87 -19.22
N GLY A 199 4.52 13.92 -20.32
CA GLY A 199 4.09 13.45 -21.63
C GLY A 199 3.91 11.92 -21.74
N THR A 200 4.56 11.14 -20.86
CA THR A 200 4.51 9.68 -20.85
C THR A 200 3.41 9.16 -19.93
N LEU A 201 2.95 9.95 -18.96
CA LEU A 201 1.98 9.52 -17.95
C LEU A 201 0.71 8.91 -18.55
N THR A 202 0.16 9.53 -19.59
CA THR A 202 -1.05 9.06 -20.29
C THR A 202 -0.84 7.70 -20.97
N ALA A 203 0.38 7.40 -21.42
CA ALA A 203 0.69 6.11 -22.05
C ALA A 203 0.62 4.94 -21.05
N LEU A 204 0.71 5.22 -19.76
CA LEU A 204 0.56 4.21 -18.71
C LEU A 204 -0.90 3.81 -18.46
N ALA A 205 -1.87 4.51 -19.03
CA ALA A 205 -3.30 4.21 -18.85
C ALA A 205 -3.71 2.81 -19.38
N ALA A 206 -2.98 2.30 -20.37
CA ALA A 206 -3.21 0.97 -20.93
C ALA A 206 -1.86 0.32 -21.27
N THR A 207 -1.59 -0.84 -20.67
CA THR A 207 -0.38 -1.63 -20.94
C THR A 207 -0.80 -2.99 -21.51
N GLU A 208 -0.23 -3.39 -22.64
CA GLU A 208 -0.49 -4.69 -23.25
C GLU A 208 -0.09 -5.83 -22.30
N GLY A 209 -0.93 -6.88 -22.19
CA GLY A 209 -0.73 -7.98 -21.26
C GLY A 209 -1.16 -7.69 -19.81
N VAL A 210 -1.73 -6.51 -19.55
CA VAL A 210 -2.30 -6.12 -18.25
C VAL A 210 -3.82 -6.15 -18.33
N ALA A 211 -4.44 -7.04 -17.54
CA ALA A 211 -5.89 -7.21 -17.50
C ALA A 211 -6.60 -6.10 -16.70
N GLU A 212 -5.95 -5.61 -15.65
CA GLU A 212 -6.47 -4.57 -14.76
C GLU A 212 -5.31 -3.78 -14.15
N GLN A 213 -5.48 -2.47 -14.01
CA GLN A 213 -4.48 -1.64 -13.35
C GLN A 213 -5.08 -0.40 -12.67
N MET A 214 -4.36 0.06 -11.64
CA MET A 214 -4.53 1.37 -11.04
C MET A 214 -3.23 2.14 -11.23
N VAL A 215 -3.32 3.38 -11.70
CA VAL A 215 -2.17 4.28 -11.91
C VAL A 215 -2.45 5.60 -11.23
N VAL A 216 -1.67 5.90 -10.20
CA VAL A 216 -1.78 7.13 -9.40
C VAL A 216 -0.45 7.87 -9.32
N VAL A 217 -0.51 9.18 -9.26
CA VAL A 217 0.65 10.05 -9.05
C VAL A 217 0.68 10.44 -7.59
N VAL A 218 1.79 10.16 -6.92
CA VAL A 218 1.98 10.37 -5.50
C VAL A 218 3.01 11.48 -5.28
N ASN A 219 2.66 12.47 -4.49
CA ASN A 219 3.60 13.45 -3.95
C ASN A 219 4.12 12.93 -2.60
N PRO A 220 5.38 12.48 -2.51
CA PRO A 220 5.91 11.93 -1.27
C PRO A 220 6.02 13.00 -0.18
N LEU A 221 5.53 12.67 1.01
CA LEU A 221 5.79 13.39 2.27
C LEU A 221 6.98 12.77 3.01
N LEU A 222 7.17 11.46 2.83
CA LEU A 222 8.32 10.68 3.26
C LEU A 222 8.69 9.72 2.13
N GLU A 223 9.98 9.69 1.75
CA GLU A 223 10.48 8.75 0.74
C GLU A 223 11.90 8.30 1.09
N ASP A 224 12.04 7.02 1.39
CA ASP A 224 13.30 6.27 1.49
C ASP A 224 13.14 4.87 0.85
N LEU A 225 12.43 4.83 -0.27
CA LEU A 225 12.03 3.56 -0.87
C LEU A 225 13.24 2.79 -1.38
N ILE A 226 14.14 3.45 -2.09
CA ILE A 226 15.36 2.83 -2.66
C ILE A 226 16.30 2.36 -1.55
N GLY A 227 16.63 3.23 -0.59
CA GLY A 227 17.51 2.89 0.53
C GLY A 227 16.97 1.72 1.34
N SER A 228 15.65 1.69 1.56
CA SER A 228 14.98 0.59 2.27
C SER A 228 15.03 -0.73 1.48
N VAL A 229 14.83 -0.72 0.15
CA VAL A 229 14.90 -1.94 -0.68
C VAL A 229 16.34 -2.47 -0.76
N LEU A 230 17.33 -1.59 -0.93
CA LEU A 230 18.76 -1.99 -0.92
C LEU A 230 19.17 -2.65 0.40
N THR A 231 18.65 -2.17 1.54
CA THR A 231 18.93 -2.80 2.84
C THR A 231 18.22 -4.14 3.02
N ALA A 232 17.20 -4.44 2.22
CA ALA A 232 16.54 -5.75 2.18
C ALA A 232 17.34 -6.81 1.43
N GLY A 233 18.40 -6.43 0.72
CA GLY A 233 19.29 -7.34 0.01
C GLY A 233 18.80 -7.77 -1.38
N VAL A 234 18.02 -6.92 -2.04
CA VAL A 234 17.52 -7.10 -3.42
C VAL A 234 18.45 -6.41 -4.41
#